data_a7a59bd8de668a50f8401f8c58763e5d
#
_entry.id   a7a59bd8de668a50f8401f8c58763e5d
#
_cell.length_a   1.000
_cell.length_b   1.000
_cell.length_c   1.000
_cell.angle_alpha   90.00
_cell.angle_beta   90.00
_cell.angle_gamma   90.00
#
_symmetry.space_group_name_H-M   'P 1'
#
loop_
_entity.id
_entity.type
_entity.pdbx_description
1 polymer ?
#
loop_
_entity_poly.entity_id
_entity_poly.type
_entity_poly.pdbx_seq_one_letter_code
_entity_poly.pdbx_strand_id
1 'polypeptide(L)'
;MKNKKLMVERETYEKEGKTYFTYFIKGIVRGVEVRIAVTPPDKGGYTVLDIVFGKEMKADLITKPYEIKDDATGNVIKGNTYTVQSIDENGEVYECPIKPFRASDKSLLNMLMR
;
A
#
# COMPACT_ATOMS: atom_id res chain seq x y z
N MET A 1 -3.94 -13.15 -13.70
CA MET A 1 -4.64 -11.90 -14.00
C MET A 1 -4.71 -11.05 -12.77
N LYS A 2 -4.27 -9.82 -12.87
CA LYS A 2 -4.26 -8.91 -11.73
C LYS A 2 -5.66 -8.43 -11.42
N ASN A 3 -5.99 -8.42 -10.15
CA ASN A 3 -7.30 -8.01 -9.68
C ASN A 3 -7.30 -6.52 -9.35
N LYS A 4 -7.73 -5.67 -10.29
CA LYS A 4 -7.77 -4.22 -10.13
C LYS A 4 -8.96 -3.73 -9.34
N LYS A 5 -9.26 -4.41 -8.23
CA LYS A 5 -10.45 -4.09 -7.44
C LYS A 5 -10.15 -3.75 -6.00
N LEU A 6 -8.91 -3.35 -5.74
CA LEU A 6 -8.57 -2.89 -4.40
C LEU A 6 -8.98 -1.45 -4.24
N MET A 7 -9.41 -1.11 -3.04
CA MET A 7 -9.76 0.25 -2.68
C MET A 7 -8.91 0.71 -1.52
N VAL A 8 -8.53 1.97 -1.54
CA VAL A 8 -7.87 2.61 -0.40
C VAL A 8 -8.95 3.22 0.47
N GLU A 9 -8.89 2.94 1.77
CA GLU A 9 -9.78 3.54 2.76
C GLU A 9 -8.97 4.30 3.79
N ARG A 10 -9.60 5.25 4.45
CA ARG A 10 -8.94 6.07 5.46
C ARG A 10 -9.87 6.25 6.64
N GLU A 11 -9.33 6.02 7.83
CA GLU A 11 -10.02 6.34 9.08
C GLU A 11 -9.28 7.45 9.81
N THR A 12 -10.04 8.32 10.43
CA THR A 12 -9.52 9.44 11.20
C THR A 12 -9.69 9.13 12.68
N TYR A 13 -8.67 9.39 13.46
CA TYR A 13 -8.80 9.29 14.92
C TYR A 13 -8.05 10.45 15.60
N GLU A 14 -8.49 10.78 16.80
CA GLU A 14 -7.87 11.83 17.58
C GLU A 14 -7.15 11.24 18.81
N LYS A 15 -5.98 11.77 19.08
CA LYS A 15 -5.19 11.39 20.25
C LYS A 15 -4.42 12.62 20.74
N GLU A 16 -4.60 12.96 22.01
CA GLU A 16 -3.92 14.07 22.64
C GLU A 16 -4.06 15.40 21.87
N GLY A 17 -5.28 15.66 21.38
CA GLY A 17 -5.57 16.90 20.66
C GLY A 17 -5.07 16.94 19.22
N LYS A 18 -4.50 15.85 18.72
CA LYS A 18 -4.02 15.75 17.35
C LYS A 18 -4.85 14.76 16.54
N THR A 19 -5.03 15.07 15.28
CA THR A 19 -5.75 14.22 14.35
C THR A 19 -4.78 13.35 13.58
N TYR A 20 -5.04 12.05 13.57
CA TYR A 20 -4.24 11.07 12.83
C TYR A 20 -5.10 10.34 11.84
N PHE A 21 -4.47 9.84 10.78
CA PHE A 21 -5.13 9.04 9.75
C PHE A 21 -4.52 7.64 9.71
N THR A 22 -5.39 6.65 9.52
CA THR A 22 -4.97 5.29 9.26
C THR A 22 -5.48 4.88 7.89
N TYR A 23 -4.61 4.41 7.03
CA TYR A 23 -4.95 3.98 5.69
C TYR A 23 -5.09 2.47 5.65
N PHE A 24 -6.04 2.01 4.85
CA PHE A 24 -6.31 0.59 4.69
C PHE A 24 -6.41 0.27 3.20
N ILE A 25 -6.01 -0.95 2.87
CA ILE A 25 -6.28 -1.53 1.56
C ILE A 25 -7.39 -2.55 1.76
N LYS A 26 -8.45 -2.40 1.00
CA LYS A 26 -9.59 -3.31 1.03
C LYS A 26 -9.71 -4.07 -0.27
N GLY A 27 -9.87 -5.38 -0.18
CA GLY A 27 -10.04 -6.23 -1.34
C GLY A 27 -10.80 -7.48 -0.97
N ILE A 28 -10.96 -8.36 -1.95
CA ILE A 28 -11.70 -9.62 -1.76
C ILE A 28 -10.75 -10.79 -1.98
N VAL A 29 -10.70 -11.69 -1.00
CA VAL A 29 -9.92 -12.92 -1.08
C VAL A 29 -10.92 -14.08 -0.93
N ARG A 30 -11.04 -14.91 -1.94
CA ARG A 30 -11.95 -16.06 -1.94
C ARG A 30 -13.39 -15.69 -1.55
N GLY A 31 -13.88 -14.58 -2.06
CA GLY A 31 -15.23 -14.11 -1.78
C GLY A 31 -15.39 -13.41 -0.43
N VAL A 32 -14.33 -13.28 0.35
CA VAL A 32 -14.37 -12.63 1.66
C VAL A 32 -13.68 -11.29 1.57
N GLU A 33 -14.32 -10.25 2.10
CA GLU A 33 -13.74 -8.92 2.17
C GLU A 33 -12.61 -8.89 3.20
N VAL A 34 -11.45 -8.40 2.78
CA VAL A 34 -10.27 -8.27 3.63
C VAL A 34 -9.84 -6.82 3.65
N ARG A 35 -9.53 -6.32 4.84
CA ARG A 35 -9.11 -4.94 5.06
C ARG A 35 -7.82 -4.95 5.86
N ILE A 36 -6.78 -4.35 5.30
CA ILE A 36 -5.43 -4.40 5.88
C ILE A 36 -4.94 -2.98 6.13
N ALA A 37 -4.57 -2.69 7.37
CA ALA A 37 -3.95 -1.41 7.71
C ALA A 37 -2.55 -1.36 7.14
N VAL A 38 -2.20 -0.26 6.49
CA VAL A 38 -0.91 -0.09 5.82
C VAL A 38 -0.31 1.27 6.16
N THR A 39 1.00 1.36 6.04
CA THR A 39 1.75 2.58 6.31
C THR A 39 2.70 2.85 5.15
N PRO A 40 2.66 4.05 4.57
CA PRO A 40 3.70 4.45 3.61
C PRO A 40 4.99 4.80 4.36
N PRO A 41 6.16 4.69 3.69
CA PRO A 41 7.43 4.95 4.34
C PRO A 41 7.74 6.43 4.57
N ASP A 42 7.05 7.34 3.88
CA ASP A 42 7.32 8.77 3.97
C ASP A 42 6.07 9.61 3.70
N LYS A 43 6.21 10.92 3.83
CA LYS A 43 5.10 11.85 3.65
C LYS A 43 4.56 11.88 2.23
N GLY A 44 5.40 11.66 1.24
CA GLY A 44 4.97 11.61 -0.16
C GLY A 44 3.97 10.49 -0.40
N GLY A 45 4.17 9.35 0.27
CA GLY A 45 3.25 8.23 0.19
C GLY A 45 1.86 8.55 0.74
N TYR A 46 1.80 9.29 1.84
CA TYR A 46 0.51 9.74 2.39
C TYR A 46 -0.24 10.60 1.38
N THR A 47 0.46 11.49 0.68
CA THR A 47 -0.15 12.33 -0.34
C THR A 47 -0.77 11.50 -1.46
N VAL A 48 -0.05 10.48 -1.93
CA VAL A 48 -0.56 9.60 -2.99
C VAL A 48 -1.78 8.83 -2.51
N LEU A 49 -1.73 8.26 -1.31
CA LEU A 49 -2.87 7.53 -0.75
C LEU A 49 -4.09 8.44 -0.57
N ASP A 50 -3.89 9.68 -0.18
CA ASP A 50 -4.98 10.65 -0.06
C ASP A 50 -5.64 10.94 -1.41
N ILE A 51 -4.84 11.05 -2.47
CA ILE A 51 -5.36 11.28 -3.81
C ILE A 51 -6.20 10.09 -4.27
N VAL A 52 -5.66 8.89 -4.11
CA VAL A 52 -6.36 7.66 -4.51
C VAL A 52 -7.66 7.49 -3.72
N PHE A 53 -7.62 7.73 -2.41
CA PHE A 53 -8.79 7.66 -1.55
C PHE A 53 -9.82 8.74 -1.93
N GLY A 54 -9.38 9.98 -2.10
CA GLY A 54 -10.28 11.11 -2.39
C GLY A 54 -10.98 10.99 -3.73
N LYS A 55 -10.31 10.40 -4.72
CA LYS A 55 -10.90 10.16 -6.04
C LYS A 55 -11.63 8.84 -6.14
N GLU A 56 -11.68 8.08 -5.07
CA GLU A 56 -12.30 6.75 -5.03
C GLU A 56 -11.80 5.83 -6.16
N MET A 57 -10.50 5.88 -6.40
CA MET A 57 -9.88 5.13 -7.49
C MET A 57 -9.66 3.67 -7.09
N LYS A 58 -9.85 2.79 -8.06
CA LYS A 58 -9.47 1.39 -7.88
C LYS A 58 -7.97 1.26 -8.02
N ALA A 59 -7.40 0.33 -7.28
CA ALA A 59 -5.97 0.15 -7.25
C ALA A 59 -5.56 -1.31 -7.42
N ASP A 60 -4.32 -1.49 -7.83
CA ASP A 60 -3.64 -2.78 -7.82
C ASP A 60 -2.63 -2.80 -6.69
N LEU A 61 -2.33 -3.99 -6.22
CA LEU A 61 -1.22 -4.21 -5.32
C LEU A 61 -0.17 -5.00 -6.08
N ILE A 62 0.99 -4.39 -6.26
CA ILE A 62 2.10 -5.02 -6.99
C ILE A 62 3.33 -5.07 -6.10
N THR A 63 4.31 -5.88 -6.48
CA THR A 63 5.61 -5.86 -5.83
C THR A 63 6.63 -5.27 -6.77
N LYS A 64 7.54 -4.47 -6.20
CA LYS A 64 8.68 -3.94 -6.94
C LYS A 64 9.95 -4.44 -6.27
N PRO A 65 10.90 -5.02 -7.02
CA PRO A 65 12.15 -5.48 -6.44
C PRO A 65 13.01 -4.29 -6.03
N TYR A 66 13.76 -4.48 -4.96
CA TYR A 66 14.78 -3.53 -4.55
C TYR A 66 16.08 -4.26 -4.23
N GLU A 67 17.16 -3.53 -4.32
CA GLU A 67 18.49 -4.05 -4.04
C GLU A 67 19.27 -2.98 -3.29
N ILE A 68 19.78 -3.33 -2.12
CA ILE A 68 20.58 -2.44 -1.28
C ILE A 68 21.95 -3.05 -1.10
N LYS A 69 22.98 -2.27 -1.42
CA LYS A 69 24.36 -2.69 -1.20
C LYS A 69 24.86 -2.12 0.10
N ASP A 70 25.34 -2.98 0.99
CA ASP A 70 25.96 -2.55 2.22
C ASP A 70 27.44 -2.26 1.95
N ASP A 71 27.82 -0.99 2.00
CA ASP A 71 29.18 -0.55 1.72
C ASP A 71 30.20 -1.07 2.74
N ALA A 72 29.74 -1.31 3.97
CA ALA A 72 30.64 -1.78 5.03
C ALA A 72 31.04 -3.25 4.86
N THR A 73 30.14 -4.09 4.38
CA THR A 73 30.38 -5.52 4.25
C THR A 73 30.45 -6.00 2.80
N GLY A 74 30.03 -5.17 1.85
CA GLY A 74 29.91 -5.56 0.46
C GLY A 74 28.73 -6.48 0.16
N ASN A 75 27.91 -6.77 1.15
CA ASN A 75 26.74 -7.63 0.97
C ASN A 75 25.64 -6.90 0.21
N VAL A 76 24.89 -7.66 -0.59
CA VAL A 76 23.74 -7.16 -1.32
C VAL A 76 22.48 -7.73 -0.69
N ILE A 77 21.57 -6.84 -0.30
CA ILE A 77 20.27 -7.21 0.26
C ILE A 77 19.23 -7.01 -0.83
N LYS A 78 18.50 -8.07 -1.15
CA LYS A 78 17.44 -8.04 -2.15
C LYS A 78 16.09 -8.32 -1.49
N GLY A 79 15.06 -7.64 -1.97
CA GLY A 79 13.73 -7.85 -1.47
C GLY A 79 12.70 -7.26 -2.41
N ASN A 80 11.44 -7.28 -1.96
CA ASN A 80 10.33 -6.73 -2.72
C ASN A 80 9.56 -5.75 -1.85
N THR A 81 9.16 -4.63 -2.46
CA THR A 81 8.33 -3.63 -1.81
C THR A 81 6.90 -3.76 -2.33
N TYR A 82 5.95 -3.85 -1.42
CA TYR A 82 4.54 -3.80 -1.80
C TYR A 82 4.21 -2.38 -2.23
N THR A 83 3.54 -2.24 -3.36
CA THR A 83 3.24 -0.94 -3.96
C THR A 83 1.79 -0.90 -4.38
N VAL A 84 1.08 0.13 -3.92
CA VAL A 84 -0.27 0.43 -4.40
C VAL A 84 -0.12 1.24 -5.68
N GLN A 85 -0.73 0.78 -6.76
CA GLN A 85 -0.69 1.45 -8.05
C GLN A 85 -2.10 1.74 -8.52
N SER A 86 -2.35 2.97 -8.95
CA SER A 86 -3.62 3.37 -9.50
C SER A 86 -3.38 4.24 -10.73
N ILE A 87 -4.25 4.10 -11.72
CA ILE A 87 -4.15 4.87 -12.96
C ILE A 87 -5.48 5.60 -13.15
N ASP A 88 -5.43 6.92 -13.33
CA ASP A 88 -6.64 7.68 -13.52
C ASP A 88 -7.12 7.65 -14.98
N GLU A 89 -8.25 8.30 -15.24
CA GLU A 89 -8.85 8.34 -16.57
C GLU A 89 -7.98 9.05 -17.62
N ASN A 90 -7.05 9.89 -17.16
CA ASN A 90 -6.11 10.59 -18.03
C ASN A 90 -4.83 9.78 -18.28
N GLY A 91 -4.74 8.59 -17.70
CA GLY A 91 -3.54 7.76 -17.82
C GLY A 91 -2.43 8.13 -16.85
N GLU A 92 -2.68 9.04 -15.91
CA GLU A 92 -1.69 9.39 -14.92
C GLU A 92 -1.58 8.30 -13.87
N VAL A 93 -0.34 7.90 -13.57
CA VAL A 93 -0.05 6.79 -12.67
C VAL A 93 0.29 7.32 -11.28
N TYR A 94 -0.39 6.77 -10.27
CA TYR A 94 -0.11 7.05 -8.88
C TYR A 94 0.41 5.79 -8.23
N GLU A 95 1.61 5.85 -7.67
CA GLU A 95 2.23 4.71 -7.02
C GLU A 95 2.70 5.09 -5.63
N CYS A 96 2.48 4.20 -4.68
CA CYS A 96 2.89 4.41 -3.29
C CYS A 96 3.39 3.10 -2.71
N PRO A 97 4.66 3.04 -2.31
CA PRO A 97 5.12 1.88 -1.54
C PRO A 97 4.45 1.89 -0.17
N ILE A 98 4.09 0.71 0.29
CA ILE A 98 3.45 0.53 1.59
C ILE A 98 4.04 -0.68 2.30
N LYS A 99 3.80 -0.74 3.59
CA LYS A 99 4.05 -1.94 4.37
C LYS A 99 2.86 -2.17 5.29
N PRO A 100 2.57 -3.42 5.67
CA PRO A 100 1.48 -3.67 6.59
C PRO A 100 1.81 -3.08 7.96
N PHE A 101 0.80 -2.54 8.61
CA PHE A 101 0.94 -1.99 9.95
C PHE A 101 1.35 -3.09 10.94
N ARG A 102 0.84 -4.29 10.72
CA ARG A 102 1.22 -5.48 11.50
C ARG A 102 1.95 -6.45 10.59
N ALA A 103 3.10 -6.94 11.05
CA ALA A 103 3.90 -7.89 10.27
C ALA A 103 3.11 -9.15 9.91
N SER A 104 2.18 -9.57 10.78
CA SER A 104 1.33 -10.73 10.54
C SER A 104 0.40 -10.58 9.34
N ASP A 105 0.12 -9.35 8.91
CA ASP A 105 -0.76 -9.10 7.77
C ASP A 105 -0.05 -9.24 6.42
N LYS A 106 1.24 -9.50 6.42
CA LYS A 106 2.01 -9.66 5.18
C LYS A 106 1.47 -10.80 4.31
N SER A 107 1.03 -11.88 4.92
CA SER A 107 0.44 -12.99 4.18
C SER A 107 -0.87 -12.60 3.52
N LEU A 108 -1.67 -11.73 4.16
CA LEU A 108 -2.91 -11.23 3.58
C LEU A 108 -2.63 -10.34 2.37
N LEU A 109 -1.59 -9.51 2.42
CA LEU A 109 -1.18 -8.72 1.27
C LEU A 109 -0.81 -9.60 0.09
N ASN A 110 -0.09 -10.69 0.36
CA ASN A 110 0.26 -11.65 -0.70
C ASN A 110 -0.98 -12.31 -1.32
N MET A 111 -1.98 -12.58 -0.51
CA MET A 111 -3.25 -13.13 -1.01
C MET A 111 -4.00 -12.14 -1.90
N LEU A 112 -3.96 -10.86 -1.55
CA LEU A 112 -4.62 -9.82 -2.35
C LEU A 112 -3.98 -9.62 -3.71
N MET A 113 -2.72 -10.00 -3.86
CA MET A 113 -2.00 -9.87 -5.13
C MET A 113 -2.28 -10.98 -6.13
N ARG A 114 -2.94 -12.02 -5.70
CA ARG A 114 -3.22 -13.20 -6.55
C ARG A 114 -4.48 -13.06 -7.37
#